data_29acef0aacebe61b5313c2a1fe3aaab6
#
_entry.id   29acef0aacebe61b5313c2a1fe3aaab6
#
_cell.length_a   1.000
_cell.length_b   1.000
_cell.length_c   1.000
_cell.angle_alpha   90.00
_cell.angle_beta   90.00
_cell.angle_gamma   90.00
#
_symmetry.space_group_name_H-M   'P 1'
#
loop_
_entity.id
_entity.type
_entity.pdbx_description
1 polymer ?
#
loop_
_entity_poly.entity_id
_entity_poly.type
_entity_poly.pdbx_seq_one_letter_code
_entity_poly.pdbx_strand_id
1 'polypeptide(L)'
;MKKIGFIGWGLMAMSVHGAEVMSEAYRAFWGPEAQARIDRDIEQHRKADGVFKLDGVKAGSEVKVEQIAHAFLFGGNIFLFGDLKTPEKNKRYEDTFGTLFNAATVPFYWKTLEPEQGKPRFTADSSYAYRRPPTDPVVDFCEAKGIDMNGHAIIYGMRRWGHPEWMPADRKAMEPIFEAHVKTLAQRYGARIQRWDVVNESIDQANRGVMPDDYTFKTYVWAAKYFPATVRFGINDCDMHWGPSRRYVEIARDLIDRGARVDLVGVQMHIFNPKESKSIADGADILTPKKLYAVLDCLAEAERPIHISEVTVSAPDDTPAGRAVQAEIVRNLYRLWFSYPASMGITWWNVVDGGAAPGEPSFSGIYDKEMNPKPVYQTLDALINREWKTRLTLAAGADGSVKVRGFKGRYRVSYNDDAGNTRTVERVL
;
A
#
# COMPACT_ATOMS: atom_id res chain seq x y z
N MET A 1 -9.03 -13.97 45.65
CA MET A 1 -9.03 -14.80 44.43
C MET A 1 -10.33 -14.56 43.69
N LYS A 2 -10.35 -13.69 42.69
CA LYS A 2 -11.43 -13.55 41.70
C LYS A 2 -10.80 -13.63 40.33
N LYS A 3 -11.18 -14.65 39.57
CA LYS A 3 -10.73 -14.93 38.23
C LYS A 3 -11.30 -13.87 37.28
N ILE A 4 -10.44 -13.14 36.55
CA ILE A 4 -10.83 -12.28 35.48
C ILE A 4 -10.99 -13.16 34.24
N GLY A 5 -12.23 -13.26 33.74
CA GLY A 5 -12.56 -14.01 32.54
C GLY A 5 -12.08 -13.28 31.29
N PHE A 6 -11.34 -13.98 30.45
CA PHE A 6 -10.92 -13.54 29.12
C PHE A 6 -12.14 -13.48 28.19
N ILE A 7 -12.40 -12.31 27.62
CA ILE A 7 -13.30 -12.14 26.46
C ILE A 7 -12.48 -12.40 25.22
N GLY A 8 -12.40 -13.66 24.82
CA GLY A 8 -11.66 -14.13 23.63
C GLY A 8 -12.54 -14.76 22.54
N TRP A 9 -13.83 -14.42 22.46
CA TRP A 9 -14.79 -15.18 21.63
C TRP A 9 -15.13 -14.57 20.26
N GLY A 10 -14.73 -13.34 19.96
CA GLY A 10 -15.10 -12.70 18.67
C GLY A 10 -14.17 -12.96 17.49
N LEU A 11 -12.89 -13.25 17.72
CA LEU A 11 -11.89 -13.43 16.65
C LEU A 11 -11.87 -14.85 16.07
N MET A 12 -12.21 -15.86 16.86
CA MET A 12 -12.20 -17.27 16.41
C MET A 12 -13.36 -17.59 15.43
N ALA A 13 -14.51 -16.95 15.55
CA ALA A 13 -15.68 -17.22 14.72
C ALA A 13 -15.52 -16.74 13.27
N MET A 14 -14.81 -15.63 13.01
CA MET A 14 -14.61 -15.12 11.64
C MET A 14 -13.58 -15.90 10.84
N SER A 15 -12.52 -16.41 11.48
CA SER A 15 -11.50 -17.23 10.80
C SER A 15 -12.02 -18.62 10.40
N VAL A 16 -12.96 -19.17 11.16
CA VAL A 16 -13.56 -20.47 10.88
C VAL A 16 -14.43 -20.44 9.61
N HIS A 17 -15.25 -19.38 9.43
CA HIS A 17 -16.14 -19.27 8.25
C HIS A 17 -15.36 -19.06 6.94
N GLY A 18 -14.25 -18.34 6.94
CA GLY A 18 -13.43 -18.14 5.74
C GLY A 18 -12.73 -19.44 5.30
N ALA A 19 -12.19 -20.21 6.24
CA ALA A 19 -11.50 -21.46 5.94
C ALA A 19 -12.44 -22.57 5.43
N GLU A 20 -13.70 -22.58 5.81
CA GLU A 20 -14.69 -23.57 5.38
C GLU A 20 -15.05 -23.48 3.89
N VAL A 21 -14.92 -22.30 3.27
CA VAL A 21 -15.23 -22.10 1.84
C VAL A 21 -14.07 -22.47 0.92
N MET A 22 -12.90 -22.76 1.49
CA MET A 22 -11.70 -23.13 0.73
C MET A 22 -11.55 -24.65 0.67
N SER A 23 -11.04 -25.16 -0.45
CA SER A 23 -10.75 -26.59 -0.61
C SER A 23 -9.68 -27.08 0.37
N GLU A 24 -9.61 -28.40 0.57
CA GLU A 24 -8.55 -29.04 1.33
C GLU A 24 -7.17 -28.77 0.71
N ALA A 25 -7.06 -28.78 -0.62
CA ALA A 25 -5.83 -28.48 -1.34
C ALA A 25 -5.33 -27.05 -1.06
N TYR A 26 -6.22 -26.04 -1.08
CA TYR A 26 -5.84 -24.69 -0.68
C TYR A 26 -5.32 -24.65 0.76
N ARG A 27 -6.06 -25.26 1.68
CA ARG A 27 -5.66 -25.32 3.10
C ARG A 27 -4.33 -26.02 3.32
N ALA A 28 -4.00 -27.02 2.47
CA ALA A 28 -2.70 -27.69 2.53
C ALA A 28 -1.54 -26.76 2.15
N PHE A 29 -1.69 -25.90 1.13
CA PHE A 29 -0.67 -24.89 0.77
C PHE A 29 -0.41 -23.90 1.90
N TRP A 30 -1.46 -23.47 2.58
CA TRP A 30 -1.40 -22.48 3.66
C TRP A 30 -1.42 -23.13 5.05
N GLY A 31 -0.97 -24.39 5.15
CA GLY A 31 -1.00 -25.21 6.36
C GLY A 31 -0.06 -24.70 7.47
N PRO A 32 0.01 -25.47 8.58
CA PRO A 32 0.73 -25.03 9.79
C PRO A 32 2.18 -24.63 9.57
N GLU A 33 2.90 -25.32 8.67
CA GLU A 33 4.30 -25.00 8.36
C GLU A 33 4.44 -23.61 7.71
N ALA A 34 3.62 -23.32 6.70
CA ALA A 34 3.61 -22.01 6.04
C ALA A 34 3.23 -20.89 7.02
N GLN A 35 2.20 -21.10 7.85
CA GLN A 35 1.78 -20.11 8.86
C GLN A 35 2.87 -19.91 9.92
N ALA A 36 3.52 -20.97 10.40
CA ALA A 36 4.59 -20.86 11.38
C ALA A 36 5.83 -20.11 10.83
N ARG A 37 6.15 -20.29 9.53
CA ARG A 37 7.18 -19.47 8.87
C ARG A 37 6.78 -18.00 8.85
N ILE A 38 5.58 -17.69 8.39
CA ILE A 38 5.06 -16.33 8.34
C ILE A 38 5.11 -15.66 9.73
N ASP A 39 4.68 -16.37 10.78
CA ASP A 39 4.66 -15.83 12.15
C ASP A 39 6.07 -15.52 12.66
N ARG A 40 7.03 -16.42 12.41
CA ARG A 40 8.45 -16.18 12.77
C ARG A 40 9.01 -14.96 12.03
N ASP A 41 8.73 -14.86 10.74
CA ASP A 41 9.25 -13.78 9.91
C ASP A 41 8.62 -12.43 10.30
N ILE A 42 7.32 -12.38 10.66
CA ILE A 42 6.67 -11.20 11.23
C ILE A 42 7.35 -10.81 12.56
N GLU A 43 7.52 -11.76 13.46
CA GLU A 43 8.16 -11.50 14.77
C GLU A 43 9.57 -10.98 14.61
N GLN A 44 10.34 -11.49 13.67
CA GLN A 44 11.73 -11.14 13.42
C GLN A 44 11.88 -9.81 12.68
N HIS A 45 11.07 -9.58 11.64
CA HIS A 45 11.31 -8.48 10.71
C HIS A 45 10.43 -7.26 10.97
N ARG A 46 9.24 -7.44 11.58
CA ARG A 46 8.27 -6.37 11.81
C ARG A 46 8.29 -5.80 13.20
N LYS A 47 8.84 -6.52 14.17
CA LYS A 47 9.01 -6.02 15.53
C LYS A 47 10.46 -5.64 15.83
N ALA A 48 10.62 -4.78 16.85
CA ALA A 48 11.91 -4.40 17.40
C ALA A 48 11.84 -4.32 18.91
N ASP A 49 13.00 -4.40 19.55
CA ASP A 49 13.18 -4.10 20.95
C ASP A 49 13.64 -2.65 21.11
N GLY A 50 13.14 -1.96 22.13
CA GLY A 50 13.53 -0.59 22.45
C GLY A 50 13.43 -0.30 23.93
N VAL A 51 14.05 0.80 24.35
CA VAL A 51 13.99 1.34 25.70
C VAL A 51 13.49 2.78 25.62
N PHE A 52 12.35 3.05 26.22
CA PHE A 52 11.80 4.40 26.30
C PHE A 52 12.12 5.00 27.66
N LYS A 53 12.99 6.00 27.71
CA LYS A 53 13.25 6.79 28.90
C LYS A 53 12.15 7.83 29.11
N LEU A 54 11.71 7.97 30.37
CA LEU A 54 10.57 8.78 30.79
C LEU A 54 11.02 9.67 31.96
N ASP A 55 10.86 10.96 31.80
CA ASP A 55 11.33 11.93 32.79
C ASP A 55 10.36 12.01 33.97
N GLY A 56 10.87 11.93 35.18
CA GLY A 56 10.09 12.06 36.42
C GLY A 56 9.13 10.91 36.70
N VAL A 57 9.28 9.73 36.08
CA VAL A 57 8.47 8.56 36.37
C VAL A 57 9.02 7.82 37.58
N LYS A 58 8.17 7.45 38.54
CA LYS A 58 8.58 6.60 39.68
C LYS A 58 8.70 5.14 39.27
N ALA A 59 9.70 4.46 39.80
CA ALA A 59 9.83 3.02 39.65
C ALA A 59 8.54 2.29 40.03
N GLY A 60 8.11 1.34 39.21
CA GLY A 60 6.87 0.57 39.40
C GLY A 60 5.60 1.27 38.96
N SER A 61 5.63 2.56 38.55
CA SER A 61 4.46 3.26 38.04
C SER A 61 3.98 2.66 36.73
N GLU A 62 2.64 2.68 36.52
CA GLU A 62 2.02 2.24 35.28
C GLU A 62 2.40 3.16 34.13
N VAL A 63 2.83 2.55 33.01
CA VAL A 63 3.13 3.22 31.74
C VAL A 63 2.31 2.57 30.63
N LYS A 64 1.49 3.34 29.94
CA LYS A 64 0.74 2.90 28.76
C LYS A 64 1.52 3.21 27.51
N VAL A 65 1.78 2.19 26.70
CA VAL A 65 2.51 2.29 25.42
C VAL A 65 1.57 1.87 24.31
N GLU A 66 1.20 2.80 23.44
CA GLU A 66 0.26 2.58 22.35
C GLU A 66 0.91 2.97 21.02
N GLN A 67 0.95 2.03 20.08
CA GLN A 67 1.39 2.34 18.71
C GLN A 67 0.34 3.21 18.00
N ILE A 68 0.75 4.38 17.56
CA ILE A 68 -0.12 5.36 16.87
C ILE A 68 0.06 5.35 15.35
N ALA A 69 1.22 4.89 14.85
CA ALA A 69 1.46 4.72 13.42
C ALA A 69 2.42 3.55 13.17
N HIS A 70 2.16 2.79 12.11
CA HIS A 70 3.10 1.76 11.61
C HIS A 70 4.21 2.39 10.80
N ALA A 71 5.41 1.79 10.85
CA ALA A 71 6.47 2.06 9.87
C ALA A 71 6.18 1.38 8.52
N PHE A 72 5.44 0.27 8.52
CA PHE A 72 4.98 -0.42 7.32
C PHE A 72 3.77 0.31 6.72
N LEU A 73 3.73 0.40 5.37
CA LEU A 73 2.69 1.12 4.65
C LEU A 73 1.52 0.18 4.30
N PHE A 74 0.37 0.47 4.87
CA PHE A 74 -0.90 -0.14 4.48
C PHE A 74 -1.67 0.91 3.70
N GLY A 75 -1.71 0.77 2.37
CA GLY A 75 -2.23 1.79 1.47
C GLY A 75 -3.51 1.40 0.75
N GLY A 76 -4.15 2.41 0.18
CA GLY A 76 -5.22 2.26 -0.79
C GLY A 76 -5.07 3.28 -1.92
N ASN A 77 -5.56 2.99 -3.13
CA ASN A 77 -5.70 4.05 -4.10
C ASN A 77 -6.83 5.01 -3.68
N ILE A 78 -6.60 6.32 -3.82
CA ILE A 78 -7.56 7.35 -3.43
C ILE A 78 -8.31 7.93 -4.65
N PHE A 79 -8.50 7.12 -5.67
CA PHE A 79 -9.00 7.54 -6.97
C PHE A 79 -10.49 7.92 -7.00
N LEU A 80 -11.26 7.49 -6.00
CA LEU A 80 -12.68 7.83 -5.86
C LEU A 80 -12.93 8.96 -4.85
N PHE A 81 -11.90 9.71 -4.47
CA PHE A 81 -12.04 10.84 -3.56
C PHE A 81 -13.04 11.85 -4.10
N GLY A 82 -14.11 12.11 -3.34
CA GLY A 82 -15.19 13.02 -3.74
C GLY A 82 -16.11 12.50 -4.85
N ASP A 83 -15.95 11.24 -5.33
CA ASP A 83 -16.66 10.72 -6.51
C ASP A 83 -17.74 9.64 -6.19
N LEU A 84 -18.14 9.47 -4.93
CA LEU A 84 -19.09 8.44 -4.50
C LEU A 84 -20.56 8.93 -4.44
N LYS A 85 -20.93 9.92 -5.23
CA LYS A 85 -22.30 10.44 -5.49
C LYS A 85 -23.01 11.05 -4.27
N THR A 86 -22.78 10.60 -3.04
CA THR A 86 -23.41 11.18 -1.85
C THR A 86 -22.38 11.61 -0.82
N PRO A 87 -22.66 12.67 -0.03
CA PRO A 87 -21.74 13.13 1.02
C PRO A 87 -21.42 12.04 2.05
N GLU A 88 -22.40 11.19 2.39
CA GLU A 88 -22.22 10.12 3.37
C GLU A 88 -21.27 9.03 2.87
N LYS A 89 -21.36 8.64 1.59
CA LYS A 89 -20.44 7.67 0.98
C LYS A 89 -19.04 8.26 0.87
N ASN A 90 -18.90 9.50 0.43
CA ASN A 90 -17.61 10.19 0.38
C ASN A 90 -16.97 10.26 1.75
N LYS A 91 -17.73 10.63 2.79
CA LYS A 91 -17.21 10.67 4.15
C LYS A 91 -16.73 9.28 4.64
N ARG A 92 -17.48 8.20 4.39
CA ARG A 92 -17.06 6.84 4.74
C ARG A 92 -15.78 6.43 4.00
N TYR A 93 -15.64 6.83 2.75
CA TYR A 93 -14.44 6.60 1.97
C TYR A 93 -13.23 7.32 2.57
N GLU A 94 -13.37 8.59 2.93
CA GLU A 94 -12.34 9.38 3.61
C GLU A 94 -11.99 8.80 4.99
N ASP A 95 -12.98 8.33 5.77
CA ASP A 95 -12.77 7.72 7.07
C ASP A 95 -11.91 6.44 6.96
N THR A 96 -12.00 5.68 5.85
CA THR A 96 -11.17 4.50 5.59
C THR A 96 -9.67 4.85 5.58
N PHE A 97 -9.31 5.96 4.96
CA PHE A 97 -7.93 6.48 4.96
C PHE A 97 -7.49 7.06 6.31
N GLY A 98 -8.40 7.26 7.25
CA GLY A 98 -8.07 7.66 8.62
C GLY A 98 -7.97 6.48 9.60
N THR A 99 -8.57 5.34 9.25
CA THR A 99 -8.73 4.21 10.17
C THR A 99 -8.04 2.92 9.70
N LEU A 100 -8.05 2.64 8.42
CA LEU A 100 -7.48 1.42 7.83
C LEU A 100 -6.14 1.67 7.14
N PHE A 101 -6.05 2.72 6.32
CA PHE A 101 -4.88 3.03 5.52
C PHE A 101 -4.06 4.17 6.13
N ASN A 102 -2.74 4.00 6.16
CA ASN A 102 -1.77 5.04 6.52
C ASN A 102 -0.99 5.54 5.29
N ALA A 103 -1.32 5.04 4.09
CA ALA A 103 -0.74 5.45 2.83
C ALA A 103 -1.80 5.55 1.73
N ALA A 104 -1.57 6.41 0.73
CA ALA A 104 -2.45 6.59 -0.41
C ALA A 104 -1.66 6.67 -1.72
N THR A 105 -2.18 6.03 -2.77
CA THR A 105 -1.72 6.25 -4.15
C THR A 105 -2.58 7.32 -4.79
N VAL A 106 -1.95 8.46 -5.13
CA VAL A 106 -2.59 9.66 -5.70
C VAL A 106 -2.49 9.61 -7.22
N PRO A 107 -3.61 9.80 -7.97
CA PRO A 107 -3.61 9.64 -9.43
C PRO A 107 -3.02 10.84 -10.17
N PHE A 108 -1.90 10.64 -10.82
CA PHE A 108 -1.22 11.61 -11.69
C PHE A 108 -1.17 11.15 -13.16
N TYR A 109 -2.17 10.40 -13.61
CA TYR A 109 -2.25 9.96 -15.01
C TYR A 109 -2.28 11.15 -15.95
N TRP A 110 -1.21 11.42 -16.66
CA TRP A 110 -1.04 12.63 -17.47
C TRP A 110 -2.15 12.85 -18.48
N LYS A 111 -2.64 11.78 -19.13
CA LYS A 111 -3.77 11.85 -20.06
C LYS A 111 -4.98 12.57 -19.50
N THR A 112 -5.30 12.33 -18.24
CA THR A 112 -6.45 12.95 -17.56
C THR A 112 -6.07 14.11 -16.68
N LEU A 113 -4.81 14.19 -16.27
CA LEU A 113 -4.30 15.31 -15.49
C LEU A 113 -4.20 16.58 -16.34
N GLU A 114 -3.81 16.45 -17.63
CA GLU A 114 -3.63 17.58 -18.54
C GLU A 114 -4.29 17.28 -19.90
N PRO A 115 -5.64 17.20 -19.96
CA PRO A 115 -6.35 16.91 -21.20
C PRO A 115 -6.19 18.01 -22.25
N GLU A 116 -5.97 19.27 -21.84
CA GLU A 116 -5.58 20.41 -22.67
C GLU A 116 -4.18 20.86 -22.30
N GLN A 117 -3.34 21.06 -23.29
CA GLN A 117 -1.95 21.47 -23.09
C GLN A 117 -1.84 22.78 -22.30
N GLY A 118 -1.04 22.79 -21.23
CA GLY A 118 -0.86 23.93 -20.35
C GLY A 118 -1.98 24.15 -19.34
N LYS A 119 -3.01 23.26 -19.27
CA LYS A 119 -4.13 23.38 -18.34
C LYS A 119 -4.28 22.10 -17.47
N PRO A 120 -3.36 21.87 -16.55
CA PRO A 120 -3.44 20.71 -15.68
C PRO A 120 -4.58 20.82 -14.66
N ARG A 121 -5.25 19.70 -14.39
CA ARG A 121 -6.37 19.55 -13.48
C ARG A 121 -5.89 19.39 -12.02
N PHE A 122 -5.21 20.41 -11.49
CA PHE A 122 -4.70 20.38 -10.11
C PHE A 122 -5.74 20.83 -9.10
N THR A 123 -6.46 21.90 -9.37
CA THR A 123 -7.32 22.65 -8.43
C THR A 123 -8.75 22.08 -8.38
N ALA A 124 -9.45 22.35 -7.29
CA ALA A 124 -10.79 21.82 -7.01
C ALA A 124 -11.85 22.16 -8.07
N ASP A 125 -11.68 23.28 -8.79
CA ASP A 125 -12.56 23.75 -9.87
C ASP A 125 -12.28 23.09 -11.23
N SER A 126 -11.34 22.13 -11.29
CA SER A 126 -11.02 21.40 -12.50
C SER A 126 -12.20 20.54 -12.98
N SER A 127 -12.25 20.31 -14.30
CA SER A 127 -13.29 19.47 -14.91
C SER A 127 -13.32 18.04 -14.32
N TYR A 128 -14.50 17.45 -14.29
CA TYR A 128 -14.67 16.07 -13.81
C TYR A 128 -13.96 15.06 -14.73
N ALA A 129 -13.32 14.06 -14.10
CA ALA A 129 -12.85 12.86 -14.76
C ALA A 129 -13.00 11.67 -13.81
N TYR A 130 -13.67 10.63 -14.25
CA TYR A 130 -13.94 9.43 -13.46
C TYR A 130 -12.64 8.82 -12.90
N ARG A 131 -12.62 8.54 -11.59
CA ARG A 131 -11.45 8.02 -10.85
C ARG A 131 -10.19 8.89 -10.93
N ARG A 132 -10.33 10.15 -11.30
CA ARG A 132 -9.22 11.09 -11.41
C ARG A 132 -9.60 12.41 -10.76
N PRO A 133 -9.73 12.45 -9.43
CA PRO A 133 -10.00 13.69 -8.71
C PRO A 133 -8.90 14.71 -9.01
N PRO A 134 -9.20 16.01 -8.94
CA PRO A 134 -8.18 17.05 -8.92
C PRO A 134 -7.16 16.76 -7.82
N THR A 135 -5.87 16.97 -8.09
CA THR A 135 -4.82 16.44 -7.21
C THR A 135 -4.60 17.26 -5.95
N ASP A 136 -4.80 18.60 -5.97
CA ASP A 136 -4.62 19.44 -4.78
C ASP A 136 -5.55 19.04 -3.61
N PRO A 137 -6.88 18.88 -3.79
CA PRO A 137 -7.76 18.47 -2.70
C PRO A 137 -7.39 17.10 -2.09
N VAL A 138 -6.90 16.18 -2.93
CA VAL A 138 -6.44 14.86 -2.46
C VAL A 138 -5.19 14.98 -1.61
N VAL A 139 -4.23 15.78 -2.08
CA VAL A 139 -2.96 16.01 -1.36
C VAL A 139 -3.22 16.75 -0.04
N ASP A 140 -4.07 17.78 -0.06
CA ASP A 140 -4.48 18.53 1.15
C ASP A 140 -5.13 17.60 2.19
N PHE A 141 -6.02 16.73 1.74
CA PHE A 141 -6.65 15.73 2.60
C PHE A 141 -5.63 14.76 3.22
N CYS A 142 -4.72 14.21 2.41
CA CYS A 142 -3.70 13.29 2.89
C CYS A 142 -2.76 13.94 3.91
N GLU A 143 -2.31 15.19 3.65
CA GLU A 143 -1.49 15.96 4.60
C GLU A 143 -2.22 16.21 5.92
N ALA A 144 -3.48 16.65 5.86
CA ALA A 144 -4.30 16.90 7.04
C ALA A 144 -4.51 15.64 7.91
N LYS A 145 -4.50 14.46 7.30
CA LYS A 145 -4.63 13.16 7.97
C LYS A 145 -3.30 12.50 8.34
N GLY A 146 -2.16 13.06 7.91
CA GLY A 146 -0.85 12.45 8.10
C GLY A 146 -0.69 11.13 7.34
N ILE A 147 -1.33 11.01 6.16
CA ILE A 147 -1.27 9.86 5.27
C ILE A 147 -0.05 10.02 4.36
N ASP A 148 0.80 8.99 4.30
CA ASP A 148 1.94 8.95 3.39
C ASP A 148 1.46 8.82 1.93
N MET A 149 2.06 9.58 1.01
CA MET A 149 1.58 9.64 -0.37
C MET A 149 2.57 9.04 -1.36
N ASN A 150 2.03 8.34 -2.36
CA ASN A 150 2.73 7.90 -3.55
C ASN A 150 2.09 8.54 -4.79
N GLY A 151 2.81 9.38 -5.52
CA GLY A 151 2.33 9.95 -6.79
C GLY A 151 2.41 8.92 -7.91
N HIS A 152 1.30 8.60 -8.53
CA HIS A 152 1.20 7.53 -9.53
C HIS A 152 0.58 8.04 -10.83
N ALA A 153 1.39 8.18 -11.87
CA ALA A 153 2.84 8.10 -12.00
C ALA A 153 3.33 9.36 -12.71
N ILE A 154 4.66 9.66 -12.64
CA ILE A 154 5.22 10.77 -13.41
C ILE A 154 5.08 10.47 -14.90
N ILE A 155 5.55 9.31 -15.36
CA ILE A 155 5.38 8.82 -16.73
C ILE A 155 4.74 7.42 -16.69
N TYR A 156 3.72 7.22 -17.50
CA TYR A 156 3.17 5.90 -17.76
C TYR A 156 3.78 5.35 -19.04
N GLY A 157 4.36 4.15 -18.98
CA GLY A 157 5.04 3.53 -20.11
C GLY A 157 4.12 3.21 -21.29
N MET A 158 2.83 3.01 -21.05
CA MET A 158 1.83 2.80 -22.10
C MET A 158 1.23 4.12 -22.58
N ARG A 159 1.64 4.60 -23.75
CA ARG A 159 1.14 5.84 -24.36
C ARG A 159 -0.40 5.91 -24.38
N ARG A 160 -1.06 4.82 -24.74
CA ARG A 160 -2.54 4.75 -24.81
C ARG A 160 -3.23 5.19 -23.52
N TRP A 161 -2.68 4.85 -22.37
CA TRP A 161 -3.29 5.11 -21.07
C TRP A 161 -2.73 6.36 -20.38
N GLY A 162 -1.45 6.65 -20.64
CA GLY A 162 -0.71 7.66 -19.89
C GLY A 162 -0.60 9.01 -20.56
N HIS A 163 -0.68 9.10 -21.91
CA HIS A 163 -0.38 10.34 -22.60
C HIS A 163 -1.62 11.11 -23.04
N PRO A 164 -1.60 12.46 -22.92
CA PRO A 164 -2.65 13.33 -23.47
C PRO A 164 -2.76 13.20 -24.99
N GLU A 165 -3.96 13.47 -25.53
CA GLU A 165 -4.19 13.37 -26.97
C GLU A 165 -3.40 14.43 -27.79
N TRP A 166 -3.04 15.56 -27.18
CA TRP A 166 -2.23 16.61 -27.78
C TRP A 166 -0.72 16.26 -27.89
N MET A 167 -0.28 15.14 -27.29
CA MET A 167 1.12 14.72 -27.33
C MET A 167 1.56 14.44 -28.76
N PRO A 168 2.67 15.06 -29.24
CA PRO A 168 3.15 14.83 -30.61
C PRO A 168 3.47 13.36 -30.89
N ALA A 169 3.39 12.97 -32.16
CA ALA A 169 3.80 11.63 -32.61
C ALA A 169 5.33 11.50 -32.70
N ASP A 170 6.03 12.59 -32.97
CA ASP A 170 7.50 12.61 -33.05
C ASP A 170 8.12 12.41 -31.66
N ARG A 171 8.89 11.33 -31.51
CA ARG A 171 9.56 10.95 -30.25
C ARG A 171 10.57 11.99 -29.76
N LYS A 172 11.26 12.67 -30.70
CA LYS A 172 12.22 13.73 -30.35
C LYS A 172 11.50 14.97 -29.80
N ALA A 173 10.33 15.30 -30.38
CA ALA A 173 9.52 16.41 -29.89
C ALA A 173 8.87 16.12 -28.54
N MET A 174 8.66 14.85 -28.17
CA MET A 174 8.15 14.48 -26.83
C MET A 174 9.15 14.74 -25.71
N GLU A 175 10.44 14.59 -25.95
CA GLU A 175 11.47 14.60 -24.90
C GLU A 175 11.47 15.88 -24.05
N PRO A 176 11.51 17.09 -24.62
CA PRO A 176 11.43 18.31 -23.84
C PRO A 176 10.07 18.49 -23.14
N ILE A 177 9.00 17.91 -23.66
CA ILE A 177 7.66 17.93 -23.04
C ILE A 177 7.65 17.05 -21.80
N PHE A 178 8.30 15.87 -21.84
CA PHE A 178 8.46 14.99 -20.68
C PHE A 178 9.26 15.68 -19.57
N GLU A 179 10.41 16.26 -19.90
CA GLU A 179 11.21 17.02 -18.92
C GLU A 179 10.42 18.16 -18.26
N ALA A 180 9.66 18.91 -19.07
CA ALA A 180 8.81 19.99 -18.58
C ALA A 180 7.72 19.47 -17.64
N HIS A 181 7.10 18.33 -17.93
CA HIS A 181 6.10 17.70 -17.08
C HIS A 181 6.70 17.26 -15.74
N VAL A 182 7.84 16.57 -15.75
CA VAL A 182 8.58 16.19 -14.53
C VAL A 182 8.86 17.43 -13.66
N LYS A 183 9.35 18.52 -14.27
CA LYS A 183 9.63 19.78 -13.59
C LYS A 183 8.38 20.39 -12.97
N THR A 184 7.25 20.39 -13.69
CA THR A 184 5.97 20.93 -13.21
C THR A 184 5.48 20.17 -11.98
N LEU A 185 5.51 18.83 -12.01
CA LEU A 185 5.13 18.02 -10.85
C LEU A 185 6.08 18.24 -9.67
N ALA A 186 7.38 18.31 -9.91
CA ALA A 186 8.37 18.55 -8.86
C ALA A 186 8.17 19.91 -8.19
N GLN A 187 7.91 20.96 -8.96
CA GLN A 187 7.66 22.31 -8.43
C GLN A 187 6.40 22.39 -7.58
N ARG A 188 5.33 21.67 -7.95
CA ARG A 188 4.06 21.73 -7.23
C ARG A 188 4.01 20.77 -6.03
N TYR A 189 4.50 19.55 -6.19
CA TYR A 189 4.29 18.47 -5.23
C TYR A 189 5.57 17.88 -4.64
N GLY A 190 6.75 18.31 -5.10
CA GLY A 190 8.02 17.71 -4.68
C GLY A 190 8.29 17.81 -3.18
N ALA A 191 7.80 18.86 -2.50
CA ALA A 191 7.92 19.00 -1.04
C ALA A 191 6.77 18.34 -0.26
N ARG A 192 5.70 17.88 -0.95
CA ARG A 192 4.45 17.43 -0.34
C ARG A 192 4.26 15.91 -0.43
N ILE A 193 4.72 15.28 -1.51
CA ILE A 193 4.56 13.84 -1.78
C ILE A 193 5.88 13.14 -1.57
N GLN A 194 5.91 12.17 -0.67
CA GLN A 194 7.13 11.51 -0.19
C GLN A 194 7.70 10.49 -1.15
N ARG A 195 6.86 9.90 -2.00
CA ARG A 195 7.24 8.86 -2.97
C ARG A 195 6.56 9.08 -4.31
N TRP A 196 7.22 8.63 -5.38
CA TRP A 196 6.69 8.68 -6.74
C TRP A 196 7.05 7.42 -7.51
N ASP A 197 6.08 6.86 -8.22
CA ASP A 197 6.36 5.98 -9.32
C ASP A 197 6.86 6.84 -10.48
N VAL A 198 8.18 6.81 -10.72
CA VAL A 198 8.80 7.64 -11.75
C VAL A 198 8.37 7.18 -13.13
N VAL A 199 8.40 5.87 -13.35
CA VAL A 199 7.81 5.24 -14.54
C VAL A 199 6.97 4.04 -14.11
N ASN A 200 5.74 3.99 -14.63
CA ASN A 200 4.84 2.86 -14.49
C ASN A 200 4.76 2.06 -15.78
N GLU A 201 4.82 0.71 -15.67
CA GLU A 201 4.68 -0.24 -16.78
C GLU A 201 5.68 0.01 -17.92
N SER A 202 6.97 -0.01 -17.57
CA SER A 202 8.07 0.24 -18.50
C SER A 202 8.49 -0.99 -19.32
N ILE A 203 8.14 -2.20 -18.87
CA ILE A 203 8.47 -3.45 -19.55
C ILE A 203 7.52 -3.79 -20.71
N ASP A 204 6.40 -3.05 -20.82
CA ASP A 204 5.42 -3.29 -21.87
C ASP A 204 6.01 -3.16 -23.28
N GLN A 205 5.83 -4.23 -24.07
CA GLN A 205 6.28 -4.30 -25.44
C GLN A 205 5.50 -3.36 -26.40
N ALA A 206 4.25 -2.99 -26.03
CA ALA A 206 3.39 -2.17 -26.88
C ALA A 206 3.94 -0.73 -27.08
N ASN A 207 4.85 -0.29 -26.22
CA ASN A 207 5.44 1.05 -26.29
C ASN A 207 6.72 1.13 -27.15
N ARG A 208 7.22 0.02 -27.64
CA ARG A 208 8.42 0.02 -28.48
C ARG A 208 8.22 0.89 -29.73
N GLY A 209 9.09 1.89 -29.86
CA GLY A 209 9.06 2.84 -30.98
C GLY A 209 8.04 3.98 -30.89
N VAL A 210 7.24 4.06 -29.82
CA VAL A 210 6.27 5.16 -29.59
C VAL A 210 6.67 6.11 -28.47
N MET A 211 7.63 5.73 -27.63
CA MET A 211 8.18 6.55 -26.55
C MET A 211 9.52 7.15 -26.96
N PRO A 212 9.96 8.28 -26.38
CA PRO A 212 11.31 8.80 -26.55
C PRO A 212 12.36 7.72 -26.25
N ASP A 213 13.47 7.75 -26.97
CA ASP A 213 14.53 6.78 -26.73
C ASP A 213 15.05 6.91 -25.30
N ASP A 214 15.18 5.76 -24.62
CA ASP A 214 15.67 5.66 -23.25
C ASP A 214 14.86 6.52 -22.23
N TYR A 215 13.56 6.67 -22.50
CA TYR A 215 12.69 7.55 -21.71
C TYR A 215 12.66 7.17 -20.23
N THR A 216 12.74 5.88 -19.88
CA THR A 216 12.73 5.42 -18.50
C THR A 216 13.90 6.01 -17.73
N PHE A 217 15.13 5.82 -18.21
CA PHE A 217 16.33 6.37 -17.57
C PHE A 217 16.33 7.91 -17.53
N LYS A 218 15.98 8.55 -18.66
CA LYS A 218 15.89 10.02 -18.74
C LYS A 218 14.91 10.59 -17.72
N THR A 219 13.76 9.94 -17.53
CA THR A 219 12.77 10.39 -16.53
C THR A 219 13.34 10.35 -15.11
N TYR A 220 14.12 9.32 -14.76
CA TYR A 220 14.84 9.28 -13.47
C TYR A 220 15.87 10.39 -13.34
N VAL A 221 16.62 10.70 -14.39
CA VAL A 221 17.58 11.80 -14.38
C VAL A 221 16.88 13.14 -14.17
N TRP A 222 15.78 13.40 -14.86
CA TRP A 222 14.98 14.61 -14.65
C TRP A 222 14.32 14.65 -13.26
N ALA A 223 13.80 13.54 -12.79
CA ALA A 223 13.24 13.46 -11.44
C ALA A 223 14.30 13.79 -10.38
N ALA A 224 15.49 13.21 -10.48
CA ALA A 224 16.59 13.51 -9.56
C ALA A 224 17.07 14.97 -9.63
N LYS A 225 16.96 15.60 -10.82
CA LYS A 225 17.31 17.00 -11.04
C LYS A 225 16.34 17.99 -10.39
N TYR A 226 15.02 17.67 -10.40
CA TYR A 226 13.99 18.65 -10.04
C TYR A 226 13.33 18.38 -8.69
N PHE A 227 13.20 17.13 -8.25
CA PHE A 227 12.61 16.79 -6.95
C PHE A 227 13.63 16.93 -5.81
N PRO A 228 13.17 17.25 -4.58
CA PRO A 228 14.02 17.22 -3.40
C PRO A 228 14.69 15.85 -3.18
N ALA A 229 15.89 15.84 -2.62
CA ALA A 229 16.64 14.61 -2.33
C ALA A 229 15.92 13.67 -1.34
N THR A 230 14.99 14.19 -0.54
CA THR A 230 14.19 13.44 0.42
C THR A 230 13.06 12.63 -0.21
N VAL A 231 12.65 12.94 -1.44
CA VAL A 231 11.61 12.22 -2.17
C VAL A 231 12.17 10.88 -2.66
N ARG A 232 11.43 9.80 -2.47
CA ARG A 232 11.84 8.45 -2.88
C ARG A 232 11.24 8.08 -4.23
N PHE A 233 12.03 7.47 -5.10
CA PHE A 233 11.66 7.11 -6.46
C PHE A 233 11.48 5.60 -6.63
N GLY A 234 10.31 5.21 -7.11
CA GLY A 234 9.97 3.85 -7.46
C GLY A 234 9.90 3.63 -8.97
N ILE A 235 10.21 2.41 -9.38
CA ILE A 235 9.75 1.83 -10.63
C ILE A 235 8.59 0.90 -10.29
N ASN A 236 7.53 0.88 -11.09
CA ASN A 236 6.34 0.06 -10.84
C ASN A 236 5.94 -0.72 -12.09
N ASP A 237 5.70 -2.02 -11.96
CA ASP A 237 5.31 -2.85 -13.10
C ASP A 237 4.45 -4.05 -12.69
N CYS A 238 3.77 -4.70 -13.68
CA CYS A 238 2.71 -5.66 -13.44
C CYS A 238 3.06 -7.14 -13.69
N ASP A 239 4.17 -7.46 -14.27
CA ASP A 239 4.42 -8.77 -14.87
C ASP A 239 4.84 -9.88 -13.88
N MET A 240 4.35 -9.89 -12.62
CA MET A 240 4.85 -10.83 -11.61
C MET A 240 3.82 -11.67 -10.85
N HIS A 241 2.53 -11.49 -11.05
CA HIS A 241 1.54 -12.26 -10.26
C HIS A 241 1.50 -13.75 -10.62
N TRP A 242 1.92 -14.13 -11.81
CA TRP A 242 2.01 -15.54 -12.26
C TRP A 242 3.35 -16.19 -11.94
N GLY A 243 4.39 -15.41 -11.65
CA GLY A 243 5.72 -15.89 -11.31
C GLY A 243 6.80 -14.83 -11.44
N PRO A 244 8.06 -15.16 -11.12
CA PRO A 244 9.18 -14.23 -11.20
C PRO A 244 9.39 -13.68 -12.61
N SER A 245 9.57 -12.36 -12.74
CA SER A 245 9.99 -11.71 -13.98
C SER A 245 11.44 -11.23 -13.86
N ARG A 246 12.36 -12.00 -14.42
CA ARG A 246 13.77 -11.61 -14.52
C ARG A 246 13.95 -10.31 -15.26
N ARG A 247 13.19 -10.11 -16.33
CA ARG A 247 13.25 -8.89 -17.15
C ARG A 247 12.97 -7.62 -16.33
N TYR A 248 12.00 -7.67 -15.42
CA TYR A 248 11.70 -6.50 -14.58
C TYR A 248 12.88 -6.16 -13.67
N VAL A 249 13.44 -7.16 -13.03
CA VAL A 249 14.62 -6.99 -12.17
C VAL A 249 15.82 -6.49 -12.96
N GLU A 250 16.06 -7.01 -14.16
CA GLU A 250 17.14 -6.55 -15.07
C GLU A 250 16.97 -5.08 -15.45
N ILE A 251 15.75 -4.62 -15.75
CA ILE A 251 15.46 -3.20 -16.01
C ILE A 251 15.76 -2.34 -14.77
N ALA A 252 15.30 -2.76 -13.59
CA ALA A 252 15.57 -2.03 -12.36
C ALA A 252 17.07 -1.94 -12.05
N ARG A 253 17.82 -3.02 -12.25
CA ARG A 253 19.26 -3.07 -12.06
C ARG A 253 20.01 -2.23 -13.10
N ASP A 254 19.65 -2.30 -14.39
CA ASP A 254 20.25 -1.45 -15.42
C ASP A 254 20.11 0.03 -15.08
N LEU A 255 18.95 0.46 -14.61
CA LEU A 255 18.75 1.84 -14.15
C LEU A 255 19.69 2.19 -12.98
N ILE A 256 19.82 1.32 -12.00
CA ILE A 256 20.68 1.50 -10.82
C ILE A 256 22.16 1.55 -11.24
N ASP A 257 22.60 0.60 -12.06
CA ASP A 257 24.00 0.49 -12.53
C ASP A 257 24.42 1.70 -13.37
N ARG A 258 23.48 2.31 -14.08
CA ARG A 258 23.67 3.55 -14.83
C ARG A 258 23.59 4.81 -13.96
N GLY A 259 23.37 4.66 -12.65
CA GLY A 259 23.34 5.77 -11.71
C GLY A 259 21.98 6.45 -11.51
N ALA A 260 20.88 5.86 -12.01
CA ALA A 260 19.55 6.34 -11.70
C ALA A 260 19.22 6.09 -10.21
N ARG A 261 18.59 7.07 -9.57
CA ARG A 261 18.14 6.93 -8.18
C ARG A 261 16.84 6.14 -8.11
N VAL A 262 16.94 4.81 -8.07
CA VAL A 262 15.83 3.90 -7.80
C VAL A 262 15.86 3.54 -6.32
N ASP A 263 14.90 4.03 -5.56
CA ASP A 263 14.84 3.87 -4.09
C ASP A 263 13.94 2.70 -3.66
N LEU A 264 13.05 2.22 -4.53
CA LEU A 264 12.16 1.09 -4.30
C LEU A 264 11.71 0.45 -5.62
N VAL A 265 11.28 -0.81 -5.57
CA VAL A 265 10.62 -1.51 -6.67
C VAL A 265 9.17 -1.80 -6.29
N GLY A 266 8.24 -1.36 -7.12
CA GLY A 266 6.81 -1.62 -6.99
C GLY A 266 6.40 -2.83 -7.82
N VAL A 267 5.46 -3.62 -7.33
CA VAL A 267 4.90 -4.75 -8.05
C VAL A 267 3.38 -4.76 -7.97
N GLN A 268 2.75 -4.92 -9.13
CA GLN A 268 1.31 -5.08 -9.22
C GLN A 268 0.95 -6.56 -9.06
N MET A 269 -0.04 -6.84 -8.20
CA MET A 269 -0.50 -8.19 -7.86
C MET A 269 -2.03 -8.25 -8.01
N HIS A 270 -2.50 -8.23 -9.27
CA HIS A 270 -3.90 -8.18 -9.60
C HIS A 270 -4.49 -9.56 -9.89
N ILE A 271 -5.45 -9.99 -9.08
CA ILE A 271 -6.37 -11.09 -9.37
C ILE A 271 -7.68 -10.44 -9.87
N PHE A 272 -7.66 -9.96 -11.11
CA PHE A 272 -8.83 -9.32 -11.71
C PHE A 272 -9.95 -10.31 -12.04
N ASN A 273 -9.61 -11.50 -12.50
CA ASN A 273 -10.60 -12.47 -12.96
C ASN A 273 -11.26 -13.19 -11.76
N PRO A 274 -12.59 -13.06 -11.55
CA PRO A 274 -13.29 -13.80 -10.50
C PRO A 274 -13.14 -15.32 -10.58
N LYS A 275 -13.00 -15.90 -11.80
CA LYS A 275 -12.75 -17.33 -12.00
C LYS A 275 -11.39 -17.74 -11.46
N GLU A 276 -10.40 -16.86 -11.50
CA GLU A 276 -9.08 -17.12 -10.92
C GLU A 276 -9.15 -17.23 -9.41
N SER A 277 -9.85 -16.31 -8.74
CA SER A 277 -10.11 -16.41 -7.29
C SER A 277 -10.84 -17.70 -6.92
N LYS A 278 -11.80 -18.12 -7.76
CA LYS A 278 -12.47 -19.43 -7.60
C LYS A 278 -11.48 -20.58 -7.76
N SER A 279 -10.64 -20.55 -8.78
CA SER A 279 -9.60 -21.61 -9.00
C SER A 279 -8.62 -21.67 -7.84
N ILE A 280 -8.19 -20.52 -7.30
CA ILE A 280 -7.34 -20.47 -6.09
C ILE A 280 -8.06 -21.14 -4.91
N ALA A 281 -9.34 -20.79 -4.67
CA ALA A 281 -10.12 -21.40 -3.59
C ALA A 281 -10.28 -22.92 -3.76
N ASP A 282 -10.37 -23.39 -4.99
CA ASP A 282 -10.45 -24.82 -5.34
C ASP A 282 -9.10 -25.56 -5.24
N GLY A 283 -8.01 -24.85 -4.95
CA GLY A 283 -6.68 -25.43 -4.72
C GLY A 283 -5.79 -25.46 -5.96
N ALA A 284 -6.04 -24.61 -6.95
CA ALA A 284 -5.07 -24.41 -8.04
C ALA A 284 -3.73 -23.90 -7.49
N ASP A 285 -2.64 -24.33 -8.09
CA ASP A 285 -1.28 -23.88 -7.75
C ASP A 285 -1.03 -22.45 -8.30
N ILE A 286 -1.81 -21.48 -7.79
CA ILE A 286 -1.73 -20.05 -8.12
C ILE A 286 -1.55 -19.29 -6.81
N LEU A 287 -0.56 -18.38 -6.75
CA LEU A 287 -0.23 -17.59 -5.57
C LEU A 287 -0.06 -18.41 -4.28
N THR A 288 0.47 -19.61 -4.42
CA THR A 288 0.87 -20.42 -3.26
C THR A 288 2.07 -19.80 -2.55
N PRO A 289 2.32 -20.09 -1.25
CA PRO A 289 3.46 -19.55 -0.53
C PRO A 289 4.79 -19.73 -1.28
N LYS A 290 5.02 -20.91 -1.88
CA LYS A 290 6.22 -21.20 -2.66
C LYS A 290 6.40 -20.24 -3.83
N LYS A 291 5.33 -19.98 -4.60
CA LYS A 291 5.38 -19.05 -5.75
C LYS A 291 5.54 -17.62 -5.32
N LEU A 292 4.85 -17.20 -4.28
CA LEU A 292 4.96 -15.85 -3.73
C LEU A 292 6.36 -15.55 -3.20
N TYR A 293 6.97 -16.46 -2.47
CA TYR A 293 8.36 -16.30 -2.04
C TYR A 293 9.31 -16.22 -3.24
N ALA A 294 9.13 -17.06 -4.28
CA ALA A 294 9.97 -17.02 -5.49
C ALA A 294 9.88 -15.65 -6.21
N VAL A 295 8.68 -15.04 -6.26
CA VAL A 295 8.50 -13.68 -6.80
C VAL A 295 9.25 -12.65 -5.95
N LEU A 296 9.05 -12.69 -4.63
CA LEU A 296 9.68 -11.73 -3.72
C LEU A 296 11.21 -11.89 -3.68
N ASP A 297 11.73 -13.12 -3.71
CA ASP A 297 13.16 -13.41 -3.79
C ASP A 297 13.77 -12.87 -5.09
N CYS A 298 13.06 -13.02 -6.22
CA CYS A 298 13.48 -12.43 -7.49
C CYS A 298 13.51 -10.89 -7.43
N LEU A 299 12.48 -10.25 -6.89
CA LEU A 299 12.44 -8.78 -6.73
C LEU A 299 13.54 -8.29 -5.78
N ALA A 300 13.85 -9.05 -4.74
CA ALA A 300 14.88 -8.70 -3.76
C ALA A 300 16.29 -8.65 -4.38
N GLU A 301 16.52 -9.29 -5.53
CA GLU A 301 17.77 -9.18 -6.30
C GLU A 301 18.06 -7.75 -6.78
N ALA A 302 17.05 -6.86 -6.85
CA ALA A 302 17.27 -5.44 -7.11
C ALA A 302 17.90 -4.70 -5.92
N GLU A 303 18.02 -5.33 -4.74
CA GLU A 303 18.57 -4.75 -3.50
C GLU A 303 17.87 -3.45 -3.09
N ARG A 304 16.56 -3.41 -3.30
CA ARG A 304 15.69 -2.28 -2.93
C ARG A 304 14.47 -2.76 -2.15
N PRO A 305 13.90 -1.90 -1.28
CA PRO A 305 12.61 -2.18 -0.66
C PRO A 305 11.55 -2.50 -1.72
N ILE A 306 10.71 -3.48 -1.42
CA ILE A 306 9.63 -3.93 -2.29
C ILE A 306 8.31 -3.33 -1.81
N HIS A 307 7.60 -2.66 -2.69
CA HIS A 307 6.23 -2.22 -2.47
C HIS A 307 5.27 -3.10 -3.28
N ILE A 308 4.37 -3.82 -2.61
CA ILE A 308 3.26 -4.47 -3.28
C ILE A 308 2.25 -3.36 -3.60
N SER A 309 2.50 -2.67 -4.70
CA SER A 309 1.99 -1.32 -4.98
C SER A 309 0.54 -1.29 -5.42
N GLU A 310 0.04 -2.41 -5.97
CA GLU A 310 -1.32 -2.50 -6.48
C GLU A 310 -1.85 -3.91 -6.25
N VAL A 311 -2.81 -4.04 -5.34
CA VAL A 311 -3.43 -5.33 -5.03
C VAL A 311 -4.91 -5.30 -5.39
N THR A 312 -5.31 -6.20 -6.26
CA THR A 312 -6.72 -6.50 -6.52
C THR A 312 -6.97 -7.99 -6.26
N VAL A 313 -7.96 -8.28 -5.44
CA VAL A 313 -8.50 -9.63 -5.29
C VAL A 313 -9.99 -9.56 -5.51
N SER A 314 -10.46 -10.08 -6.64
CA SER A 314 -11.90 -10.14 -6.94
C SER A 314 -12.56 -11.26 -6.14
N ALA A 315 -13.74 -11.00 -5.57
CA ALA A 315 -14.57 -12.09 -5.11
C ALA A 315 -15.03 -12.94 -6.32
N PRO A 316 -15.13 -14.28 -6.19
CA PRO A 316 -15.65 -15.12 -7.26
C PRO A 316 -17.05 -14.70 -7.74
N ASP A 317 -17.86 -14.27 -6.80
CA ASP A 317 -19.21 -13.71 -7.00
C ASP A 317 -19.60 -12.83 -5.80
N ASP A 318 -20.81 -12.25 -5.83
CA ASP A 318 -21.31 -11.37 -4.76
C ASP A 318 -22.10 -12.13 -3.66
N THR A 319 -21.95 -13.44 -3.55
CA THR A 319 -22.55 -14.22 -2.47
C THR A 319 -21.74 -14.10 -1.17
N PRO A 320 -22.34 -14.43 -0.01
CA PRO A 320 -21.58 -14.51 1.25
C PRO A 320 -20.36 -15.45 1.16
N ALA A 321 -20.47 -16.57 0.44
CA ALA A 321 -19.37 -17.52 0.21
C ALA A 321 -18.28 -16.92 -0.67
N GLY A 322 -18.63 -16.26 -1.80
CA GLY A 322 -17.66 -15.58 -2.67
C GLY A 322 -16.92 -14.46 -1.95
N ARG A 323 -17.62 -13.66 -1.14
CA ARG A 323 -17.00 -12.62 -0.30
C ARG A 323 -16.09 -13.21 0.79
N ALA A 324 -16.41 -14.39 1.34
CA ALA A 324 -15.56 -15.10 2.30
C ALA A 324 -14.29 -15.65 1.63
N VAL A 325 -14.38 -16.17 0.40
CA VAL A 325 -13.21 -16.57 -0.42
C VAL A 325 -12.26 -15.39 -0.62
N GLN A 326 -12.78 -14.22 -1.02
CA GLN A 326 -11.97 -13.00 -1.16
C GLN A 326 -11.22 -12.68 0.14
N ALA A 327 -11.91 -12.71 1.26
CA ALA A 327 -11.37 -12.38 2.57
C ALA A 327 -10.25 -13.35 3.00
N GLU A 328 -10.42 -14.66 2.75
CA GLU A 328 -9.43 -15.67 3.13
C GLU A 328 -8.16 -15.59 2.24
N ILE A 329 -8.33 -15.39 0.93
CA ILE A 329 -7.19 -15.17 0.03
C ILE A 329 -6.39 -13.94 0.51
N VAL A 330 -7.06 -12.81 0.76
CA VAL A 330 -6.44 -11.57 1.20
C VAL A 330 -5.73 -11.74 2.54
N ARG A 331 -6.33 -12.45 3.49
CA ARG A 331 -5.70 -12.73 4.78
C ARG A 331 -4.33 -13.39 4.62
N ASN A 332 -4.26 -14.43 3.82
CA ASN A 332 -3.04 -15.19 3.61
C ASN A 332 -1.98 -14.40 2.81
N LEU A 333 -2.39 -13.68 1.75
CA LEU A 333 -1.50 -12.83 0.97
C LEU A 333 -0.90 -11.70 1.82
N TYR A 334 -1.72 -10.96 2.58
CA TYR A 334 -1.25 -9.87 3.42
C TYR A 334 -0.29 -10.35 4.51
N ARG A 335 -0.57 -11.49 5.14
CA ARG A 335 0.33 -12.09 6.15
C ARG A 335 1.69 -12.44 5.56
N LEU A 336 1.73 -13.09 4.39
CA LEU A 336 2.98 -13.44 3.72
C LEU A 336 3.74 -12.19 3.27
N TRP A 337 3.09 -11.25 2.60
CA TRP A 337 3.75 -10.02 2.15
C TRP A 337 4.25 -9.17 3.33
N PHE A 338 3.46 -9.08 4.40
CA PHE A 338 3.89 -8.40 5.62
C PHE A 338 5.06 -9.10 6.30
N SER A 339 5.18 -10.42 6.21
CA SER A 339 6.29 -11.18 6.81
C SER A 339 7.62 -10.99 6.07
N TYR A 340 7.59 -10.72 4.75
CA TYR A 340 8.79 -10.72 3.92
C TYR A 340 9.73 -9.54 4.23
N PRO A 341 11.04 -9.78 4.50
CA PRO A 341 11.96 -8.76 5.03
C PRO A 341 12.02 -7.47 4.23
N ALA A 342 12.15 -7.58 2.89
CA ALA A 342 12.28 -6.44 2.00
C ALA A 342 10.98 -5.70 1.71
N SER A 343 9.79 -6.27 2.06
CA SER A 343 8.52 -5.61 1.85
C SER A 343 8.38 -4.38 2.74
N MET A 344 8.02 -3.25 2.14
CA MET A 344 7.82 -1.98 2.82
C MET A 344 6.37 -1.52 2.90
N GLY A 345 5.50 -2.07 2.06
CA GLY A 345 4.10 -1.67 1.99
C GLY A 345 3.26 -2.56 1.09
N ILE A 346 1.94 -2.47 1.29
CA ILE A 346 0.92 -3.15 0.50
C ILE A 346 -0.19 -2.14 0.23
N THR A 347 -0.58 -1.93 -1.04
CA THR A 347 -1.61 -0.97 -1.43
C THR A 347 -2.78 -1.68 -2.11
N TRP A 348 -3.97 -1.54 -1.55
CA TRP A 348 -5.21 -2.03 -2.14
C TRP A 348 -5.66 -1.14 -3.31
N TRP A 349 -6.08 -1.75 -4.45
CA TRP A 349 -6.31 -0.97 -5.66
C TRP A 349 -7.77 -0.51 -5.85
N ASN A 350 -8.74 -1.36 -5.64
CA ASN A 350 -10.15 -1.02 -5.81
C ASN A 350 -10.88 -1.00 -4.45
N VAL A 351 -11.02 0.17 -3.83
CA VAL A 351 -11.56 0.30 -2.46
C VAL A 351 -13.05 -0.01 -2.41
N VAL A 352 -13.81 0.30 -3.46
CA VAL A 352 -15.28 0.18 -3.51
C VAL A 352 -15.71 -0.68 -4.68
N ASP A 353 -16.64 -1.61 -4.46
CA ASP A 353 -17.26 -2.39 -5.51
C ASP A 353 -17.92 -1.50 -6.55
N GLY A 354 -17.70 -1.80 -7.83
CA GLY A 354 -18.19 -0.98 -8.95
C GLY A 354 -17.43 0.32 -9.17
N GLY A 355 -16.44 0.64 -8.33
CA GLY A 355 -15.54 1.79 -8.48
C GLY A 355 -14.24 1.46 -9.22
N ALA A 356 -14.14 0.31 -9.86
CA ALA A 356 -12.99 -0.12 -10.66
C ALA A 356 -12.90 0.62 -12.01
N ALA A 357 -11.74 0.54 -12.67
CA ALA A 357 -11.60 1.07 -14.02
C ALA A 357 -12.48 0.30 -15.02
N PRO A 358 -12.90 0.93 -16.15
CA PRO A 358 -13.65 0.23 -17.18
C PRO A 358 -12.94 -1.04 -17.64
N GLY A 359 -13.64 -2.18 -17.60
CA GLY A 359 -13.10 -3.51 -17.94
C GLY A 359 -12.53 -4.29 -16.76
N GLU A 360 -12.32 -3.67 -15.61
CA GLU A 360 -11.96 -4.37 -14.37
C GLU A 360 -13.20 -4.94 -13.66
N PRO A 361 -13.04 -5.96 -12.79
CA PRO A 361 -14.16 -6.64 -12.14
C PRO A 361 -14.89 -5.77 -11.12
N SER A 362 -16.20 -6.01 -10.98
CA SER A 362 -17.06 -5.22 -10.10
C SER A 362 -16.95 -5.54 -8.61
N PHE A 363 -16.46 -6.73 -8.22
CA PHE A 363 -16.47 -7.25 -6.84
C PHE A 363 -15.07 -7.31 -6.21
N SER A 364 -14.23 -6.35 -6.53
CA SER A 364 -12.87 -6.25 -6.02
C SER A 364 -12.69 -5.25 -4.88
N GLY A 365 -13.77 -4.58 -4.45
CA GLY A 365 -13.76 -3.63 -3.35
C GLY A 365 -13.61 -4.30 -1.98
N ILE A 366 -13.16 -3.52 -1.01
CA ILE A 366 -13.26 -3.84 0.42
C ILE A 366 -14.59 -3.37 1.01
N TYR A 367 -15.25 -2.45 0.33
CA TYR A 367 -16.62 -2.03 0.56
C TYR A 367 -17.52 -2.43 -0.62
N ASP A 368 -18.78 -2.68 -0.34
CA ASP A 368 -19.78 -2.79 -1.39
C ASP A 368 -20.14 -1.42 -2.01
N LYS A 369 -21.02 -1.40 -3.01
CA LYS A 369 -21.44 -0.17 -3.70
C LYS A 369 -22.14 0.85 -2.79
N GLU A 370 -22.67 0.39 -1.66
CA GLU A 370 -23.32 1.22 -0.64
C GLU A 370 -22.37 1.64 0.50
N MET A 371 -21.08 1.38 0.34
CA MET A 371 -20.05 1.62 1.37
C MET A 371 -20.26 0.82 2.64
N ASN A 372 -20.92 -0.33 2.58
CA ASN A 372 -20.91 -1.27 3.70
C ASN A 372 -19.61 -2.10 3.68
N PRO A 373 -18.95 -2.30 4.82
CA PRO A 373 -17.72 -3.08 4.89
C PRO A 373 -17.99 -4.55 4.56
N LYS A 374 -17.24 -5.09 3.62
CA LYS A 374 -17.26 -6.53 3.27
C LYS A 374 -16.40 -7.34 4.26
N PRO A 375 -16.49 -8.70 4.27
CA PRO A 375 -15.62 -9.54 5.09
C PRO A 375 -14.13 -9.24 4.92
N VAL A 376 -13.69 -8.89 3.72
CA VAL A 376 -12.29 -8.50 3.44
C VAL A 376 -11.86 -7.23 4.17
N TYR A 377 -12.74 -6.22 4.35
CA TYR A 377 -12.45 -5.07 5.19
C TYR A 377 -12.22 -5.49 6.64
N GLN A 378 -13.11 -6.35 7.16
CA GLN A 378 -13.01 -6.84 8.54
C GLN A 378 -11.72 -7.64 8.76
N THR A 379 -11.30 -8.42 7.75
CA THR A 379 -10.01 -9.12 7.74
C THR A 379 -8.83 -8.15 7.82
N LEU A 380 -8.82 -7.13 6.98
CA LEU A 380 -7.74 -6.12 7.00
C LEU A 380 -7.73 -5.32 8.31
N ASP A 381 -8.89 -4.93 8.84
CA ASP A 381 -8.98 -4.25 10.14
C ASP A 381 -8.45 -5.12 11.28
N ALA A 382 -8.79 -6.42 11.26
CA ALA A 382 -8.28 -7.37 12.24
C ALA A 382 -6.76 -7.51 12.20
N LEU A 383 -6.18 -7.62 11.01
CA LEU A 383 -4.73 -7.70 10.81
C LEU A 383 -4.04 -6.38 11.24
N ILE A 384 -4.44 -5.25 10.65
CA ILE A 384 -3.72 -3.97 10.76
C ILE A 384 -3.93 -3.31 12.12
N ASN A 385 -5.18 -3.27 12.61
CA ASN A 385 -5.53 -2.48 13.79
C ASN A 385 -5.57 -3.29 15.10
N ARG A 386 -5.48 -4.63 15.02
CA ARG A 386 -5.53 -5.50 16.19
C ARG A 386 -4.31 -6.43 16.25
N GLU A 387 -4.13 -7.35 15.30
CA GLU A 387 -3.08 -8.37 15.32
C GLU A 387 -1.69 -7.75 15.21
N TRP A 388 -1.51 -6.78 14.32
CA TRP A 388 -0.24 -6.08 14.09
C TRP A 388 -0.12 -4.74 14.80
N LYS A 389 -0.93 -4.52 15.82
CA LYS A 389 -0.95 -3.29 16.62
C LYS A 389 -0.42 -3.54 18.02
N THR A 390 0.60 -2.79 18.44
CA THR A 390 1.16 -2.90 19.78
C THR A 390 0.42 -2.01 20.75
N ARG A 391 -0.11 -2.59 21.83
CA ARG A 391 -0.66 -1.91 23.01
C ARG A 391 -0.18 -2.64 24.24
N LEU A 392 0.55 -1.94 25.13
CA LEU A 392 1.16 -2.51 26.32
C LEU A 392 0.84 -1.62 27.52
N THR A 393 0.70 -2.26 28.68
CA THR A 393 0.74 -1.62 30.00
C THR A 393 1.90 -2.23 30.75
N LEU A 394 2.90 -1.42 31.09
CA LEU A 394 4.17 -1.82 31.64
C LEU A 394 4.43 -1.11 32.97
N ALA A 395 5.33 -1.64 33.80
CA ALA A 395 5.82 -0.95 34.98
C ALA A 395 7.15 -0.24 34.66
N ALA A 396 7.30 1.00 35.09
CA ALA A 396 8.56 1.74 34.97
C ALA A 396 9.69 1.09 35.76
N GLY A 397 10.86 0.96 35.16
CA GLY A 397 12.06 0.49 35.83
C GLY A 397 12.62 1.50 36.83
N ALA A 398 13.57 1.06 37.68
CA ALA A 398 14.22 1.91 38.66
C ALA A 398 15.05 3.06 38.01
N ASP A 399 15.41 2.92 36.75
CA ASP A 399 16.15 3.91 35.95
C ASP A 399 15.20 4.88 35.19
N GLY A 400 13.92 4.87 35.47
CA GLY A 400 12.93 5.70 34.79
C GLY A 400 12.66 5.27 33.34
N SER A 401 12.85 4.02 33.01
CA SER A 401 12.62 3.52 31.64
C SER A 401 11.62 2.37 31.58
N VAL A 402 11.09 2.09 30.39
CA VAL A 402 10.37 0.86 30.07
C VAL A 402 10.99 0.16 28.87
N LYS A 403 11.12 -1.17 28.96
CA LYS A 403 11.55 -2.02 27.84
C LYS A 403 10.34 -2.41 27.04
N VAL A 404 10.37 -2.17 25.75
CA VAL A 404 9.27 -2.40 24.81
C VAL A 404 9.74 -3.34 23.73
N ARG A 405 8.94 -4.39 23.45
CA ARG A 405 9.01 -5.14 22.21
C ARG A 405 7.70 -4.95 21.48
N GLY A 406 7.75 -4.42 20.24
CA GLY A 406 6.54 -4.11 19.50
C GLY A 406 6.80 -3.94 18.01
N PHE A 407 5.72 -3.76 17.25
CA PHE A 407 5.82 -3.48 15.82
C PHE A 407 6.50 -2.14 15.58
N LYS A 408 7.38 -2.06 14.59
CA LYS A 408 8.11 -0.83 14.23
C LYS A 408 7.14 0.29 13.87
N GLY A 409 7.41 1.50 14.39
CA GLY A 409 6.56 2.66 14.18
C GLY A 409 6.61 3.71 15.29
N ARG A 410 5.63 4.62 15.29
CA ARG A 410 5.50 5.66 16.31
C ARG A 410 4.56 5.23 17.41
N TYR A 411 4.92 5.63 18.63
CA TYR A 411 4.21 5.27 19.86
C TYR A 411 3.87 6.50 20.67
N ARG A 412 2.66 6.49 21.24
CA ARG A 412 2.28 7.37 22.33
C ARG A 412 2.55 6.63 23.65
N VAL A 413 3.30 7.28 24.55
CA VAL A 413 3.62 6.75 25.86
C VAL A 413 3.03 7.69 26.90
N SER A 414 2.10 7.18 27.72
CA SER A 414 1.41 7.96 28.76
C SER A 414 1.72 7.37 30.15
N TYR A 415 2.07 8.26 31.09
CA TYR A 415 2.41 7.90 32.47
C TYR A 415 2.17 9.07 33.39
N ASN A 416 2.16 8.85 34.71
CA ASN A 416 2.15 9.90 35.69
C ASN A 416 3.56 10.18 36.19
N ASP A 417 3.94 11.47 36.25
CA ASP A 417 5.21 11.89 36.83
C ASP A 417 5.17 11.81 38.37
N ASP A 418 6.31 12.07 39.01
CA ASP A 418 6.46 12.04 40.48
C ASP A 418 5.64 13.11 41.20
N ALA A 419 5.20 14.15 40.49
CA ALA A 419 4.24 15.13 41.01
C ALA A 419 2.76 14.72 40.83
N GLY A 420 2.51 13.57 40.18
CA GLY A 420 1.17 13.06 39.89
C GLY A 420 0.52 13.60 38.62
N ASN A 421 1.27 14.37 37.80
CA ASN A 421 0.72 14.89 36.54
C ASN A 421 0.81 13.85 35.44
N THR A 422 -0.23 13.71 34.63
CA THR A 422 -0.21 12.87 33.44
C THR A 422 0.70 13.48 32.37
N ARG A 423 1.68 12.72 31.95
CA ARG A 423 2.61 13.03 30.84
C ARG A 423 2.30 12.16 29.63
N THR A 424 2.42 12.74 28.46
CA THR A 424 2.32 12.01 27.20
C THR A 424 3.49 12.42 26.31
N VAL A 425 4.25 11.44 25.82
CA VAL A 425 5.40 11.64 24.93
C VAL A 425 5.30 10.71 23.74
N GLU A 426 5.89 11.11 22.61
CA GLU A 426 6.03 10.22 21.45
C GLU A 426 7.41 9.58 21.43
N ARG A 427 7.44 8.33 20.98
CA ARG A 427 8.66 7.52 20.80
C ARG A 427 8.58 6.77 19.48
N VAL A 428 9.74 6.35 18.97
CA VAL A 428 9.87 5.53 17.76
C VAL A 428 10.53 4.22 18.11
N LEU A 429 10.04 3.13 17.52
CA LEU A 429 10.59 1.79 17.64
C LEU A 429 10.97 1.24 16.26
#